data_c49fbe390e08e065c480ec1a49b3d7f6
#
_entry.id   c49fbe390e08e065c480ec1a49b3d7f6
#
_cell.length_a   1.000
_cell.length_b   1.000
_cell.length_c   1.000
_cell.angle_alpha   90.00
_cell.angle_beta   90.00
_cell.angle_gamma   90.00
#
_symmetry.space_group_name_H-M   'P 1'
#
loop_
_entity.id
_entity.type
_entity.pdbx_description
1 polymer ?
#
loop_
_entity_poly.entity_id
_entity_poly.type
_entity_poly.pdbx_seq_one_letter_code
_entity_poly.pdbx_strand_id
1 'polypeptide(L)'
;MPDYDKAPTVTPTTYSDAKYNRLVKVADGVDAHDAATVGQLENAISQVQSVGTNIETTVNKATASSYALAALQPNFSEGETGLGVAVGFGHYHGKTATALGAYYRPNHNIQFSVGTVVGNGNQGFNGGHSFKVGPESKTVPSSTDARIAQLEKCI
;
A
#
# COMPACT_ATOMS: atom_id res chain seq x y z
N MET A 1 47.81 15.60 14.32
CA MET A 1 47.38 16.99 14.10
C MET A 1 47.17 17.18 12.60
N PRO A 2 46.00 17.52 12.13
CA PRO A 2 45.84 17.87 10.71
C PRO A 2 46.63 19.14 10.43
N ASP A 3 47.37 19.13 9.34
CA ASP A 3 48.16 20.26 8.88
C ASP A 3 47.26 21.35 8.31
N TYR A 4 46.92 22.31 9.15
CA TYR A 4 46.11 23.49 8.77
C TYR A 4 46.88 24.53 7.99
N ASP A 5 48.15 24.28 7.67
CA ASP A 5 49.00 25.25 7.02
C ASP A 5 48.96 25.22 5.47
N LYS A 6 48.13 24.34 4.91
CA LYS A 6 47.80 24.39 3.47
C LYS A 6 46.46 25.08 3.29
N ALA A 7 46.50 26.42 3.30
CA ALA A 7 45.39 27.21 2.80
C ALA A 7 44.98 26.67 1.40
N PRO A 8 43.70 26.48 1.12
CA PRO A 8 43.25 26.03 -0.19
C PRO A 8 43.82 27.01 -1.23
N THR A 9 44.61 26.46 -2.16
CA THR A 9 45.20 27.31 -3.23
C THR A 9 44.06 27.77 -4.11
N VAL A 10 43.55 28.97 -3.81
CA VAL A 10 42.67 29.66 -4.72
C VAL A 10 43.49 30.07 -5.91
N THR A 11 43.46 29.30 -6.99
CA THR A 11 44.06 29.73 -8.26
C THR A 11 43.09 30.80 -8.83
N PRO A 12 43.49 32.08 -8.86
CA PRO A 12 42.67 33.08 -9.51
C PRO A 12 42.58 32.72 -10.98
N THR A 13 41.44 32.28 -11.42
CA THR A 13 41.14 32.16 -12.84
C THR A 13 41.11 33.59 -13.40
N THR A 14 41.87 33.83 -14.43
CA THR A 14 41.93 35.10 -15.17
C THR A 14 40.53 35.68 -15.32
N TYR A 15 40.35 36.89 -14.87
CA TYR A 15 39.10 37.63 -14.90
C TYR A 15 38.66 37.76 -16.38
N SER A 16 37.89 36.85 -16.88
CA SER A 16 37.08 37.01 -18.07
C SER A 16 35.71 37.50 -17.62
N ASP A 17 34.97 38.22 -18.44
CA ASP A 17 33.67 38.83 -18.19
C ASP A 17 32.58 37.86 -17.63
N ALA A 18 32.97 36.67 -17.15
CA ALA A 18 32.15 35.76 -16.41
C ALA A 18 31.87 36.31 -15.00
N LYS A 19 30.65 36.63 -14.76
CA LYS A 19 30.08 37.23 -13.57
C LYS A 19 30.30 36.43 -12.29
N TYR A 20 30.93 35.24 -12.33
CA TYR A 20 31.12 34.31 -11.26
C TYR A 20 32.48 33.62 -11.28
N ASN A 21 33.16 33.55 -10.14
CA ASN A 21 34.39 32.80 -9.94
C ASN A 21 34.07 31.36 -9.49
N ARG A 22 34.75 30.41 -10.12
CA ARG A 22 34.66 29.00 -9.76
C ARG A 22 35.78 28.65 -8.78
N LEU A 23 35.41 28.07 -7.61
CA LEU A 23 36.36 27.44 -6.71
C LEU A 23 36.69 26.05 -7.21
N VAL A 24 37.96 25.73 -7.36
CA VAL A 24 38.47 24.43 -7.84
C VAL A 24 39.42 23.81 -6.81
N LYS A 25 39.54 22.49 -6.82
CA LYS A 25 40.40 21.75 -5.88
C LYS A 25 40.01 21.93 -4.41
N VAL A 26 38.70 22.09 -4.15
CA VAL A 26 38.17 22.13 -2.80
C VAL A 26 38.07 20.66 -2.30
N ALA A 27 38.58 20.41 -1.11
CA ALA A 27 38.39 19.12 -0.44
C ALA A 27 36.94 18.95 0.00
N ASP A 28 36.51 17.71 0.21
CA ASP A 28 35.18 17.45 0.75
C ASP A 28 35.03 18.03 2.16
N GLY A 29 33.90 18.68 2.41
CA GLY A 29 33.56 19.22 3.71
C GLY A 29 33.40 18.10 4.73
N VAL A 30 33.92 18.31 5.94
CA VAL A 30 33.86 17.39 7.08
C VAL A 30 33.04 17.95 8.20
N ASP A 31 33.18 19.23 8.47
CA ASP A 31 32.47 19.92 9.54
C ASP A 31 31.23 20.66 9.04
N ALA A 32 30.31 20.95 9.94
CA ALA A 32 29.01 21.55 9.62
C ALA A 32 29.12 22.97 9.00
N HIS A 33 30.28 23.61 9.08
CA HIS A 33 30.54 24.94 8.53
C HIS A 33 31.44 24.92 7.28
N ASP A 34 31.84 23.72 6.81
CA ASP A 34 32.62 23.58 5.60
C ASP A 34 31.75 23.73 4.35
N ALA A 35 32.41 24.18 3.26
CA ALA A 35 31.76 24.18 1.95
C ALA A 35 31.62 22.75 1.41
N ALA A 36 30.44 22.39 0.95
CA ALA A 36 30.23 21.10 0.29
C ALA A 36 30.77 21.14 -1.15
N THR A 37 31.38 20.06 -1.59
CA THR A 37 31.76 19.88 -2.98
C THR A 37 30.59 19.46 -3.85
N VAL A 38 30.71 19.64 -5.17
CA VAL A 38 29.70 19.14 -6.14
C VAL A 38 29.54 17.62 -6.01
N GLY A 39 30.64 16.88 -5.77
CA GLY A 39 30.60 15.45 -5.58
C GLY A 39 29.76 15.02 -4.34
N GLN A 40 29.87 15.73 -3.24
CA GLN A 40 29.04 15.50 -2.06
C GLN A 40 27.56 15.80 -2.35
N LEU A 41 27.26 16.85 -3.10
CA LEU A 41 25.91 17.20 -3.51
C LEU A 41 25.30 16.13 -4.44
N GLU A 42 26.05 15.69 -5.44
CA GLU A 42 25.61 14.62 -6.36
C GLU A 42 25.33 13.33 -5.64
N ASN A 43 26.18 12.95 -4.67
CA ASN A 43 25.96 11.79 -3.83
C ASN A 43 24.68 11.92 -2.99
N ALA A 44 24.45 13.09 -2.38
CA ALA A 44 23.24 13.35 -1.61
C ALA A 44 21.97 13.29 -2.48
N ILE A 45 22.02 13.88 -3.68
CA ILE A 45 20.91 13.84 -4.65
C ILE A 45 20.62 12.38 -5.06
N SER A 46 21.67 11.60 -5.36
CA SER A 46 21.51 10.19 -5.75
C SER A 46 20.86 9.34 -4.62
N GLN A 47 21.23 9.61 -3.38
CA GLN A 47 20.60 8.96 -2.23
C GLN A 47 19.12 9.33 -2.10
N VAL A 48 18.78 10.61 -2.22
CA VAL A 48 17.38 11.09 -2.19
C VAL A 48 16.55 10.48 -3.32
N GLN A 49 17.09 10.41 -4.53
CA GLN A 49 16.42 9.78 -5.67
C GLN A 49 16.17 8.28 -5.42
N SER A 50 17.17 7.57 -4.88
CA SER A 50 17.02 6.15 -4.52
C SER A 50 15.93 5.93 -3.49
N VAL A 51 15.89 6.76 -2.45
CA VAL A 51 14.84 6.71 -1.42
C VAL A 51 13.47 7.00 -2.04
N GLY A 52 13.37 8.02 -2.90
CA GLY A 52 12.13 8.37 -3.60
C GLY A 52 11.57 7.21 -4.44
N THR A 53 12.42 6.54 -5.22
CA THR A 53 12.04 5.38 -6.03
C THR A 53 11.58 4.19 -5.16
N ASN A 54 12.26 3.97 -4.03
CA ASN A 54 11.89 2.91 -3.10
C ASN A 54 10.54 3.17 -2.43
N ILE A 55 10.29 4.41 -2.03
CA ILE A 55 9.00 4.83 -1.45
C ILE A 55 7.89 4.65 -2.48
N GLU A 56 8.06 5.14 -3.69
CA GLU A 56 7.07 4.99 -4.76
C GLU A 56 6.73 3.52 -5.02
N THR A 57 7.76 2.67 -5.14
CA THR A 57 7.57 1.23 -5.33
C THR A 57 6.80 0.60 -4.17
N THR A 58 7.11 0.98 -2.94
CA THR A 58 6.45 0.45 -1.74
C THR A 58 4.99 0.90 -1.68
N VAL A 59 4.73 2.18 -1.94
CA VAL A 59 3.38 2.74 -1.97
C VAL A 59 2.53 2.07 -3.06
N ASN A 60 3.07 1.91 -4.27
CA ASN A 60 2.36 1.26 -5.36
C ASN A 60 2.03 -0.20 -5.06
N LYS A 61 2.94 -0.94 -4.40
CA LYS A 61 2.68 -2.31 -3.93
C LYS A 61 1.61 -2.34 -2.84
N ALA A 62 1.68 -1.43 -1.86
CA ALA A 62 0.70 -1.34 -0.78
C ALA A 62 -0.69 -1.01 -1.32
N THR A 63 -0.79 -0.10 -2.29
CA THR A 63 -2.05 0.25 -2.94
C THR A 63 -2.64 -0.93 -3.72
N ALA A 64 -1.82 -1.65 -4.50
CA ALA A 64 -2.26 -2.85 -5.19
C ALA A 64 -2.77 -3.93 -4.19
N SER A 65 -2.09 -4.06 -3.05
CA SER A 65 -2.51 -4.97 -1.97
C SER A 65 -3.85 -4.56 -1.35
N SER A 66 -4.05 -3.26 -1.16
CA SER A 66 -5.33 -2.74 -0.64
C SER A 66 -6.48 -3.00 -1.61
N TYR A 67 -6.26 -2.85 -2.91
CA TYR A 67 -7.28 -3.21 -3.92
C TYR A 67 -7.58 -4.70 -3.92
N ALA A 68 -6.56 -5.56 -3.79
CA ALA A 68 -6.77 -7.00 -3.70
C ALA A 68 -7.59 -7.40 -2.47
N LEU A 69 -7.30 -6.81 -1.30
CA LEU A 69 -8.08 -7.03 -0.07
C LEU A 69 -9.51 -6.49 -0.18
N ALA A 70 -9.70 -5.33 -0.82
CA ALA A 70 -11.02 -4.75 -1.02
C ALA A 70 -11.89 -5.57 -2.01
N ALA A 71 -11.26 -6.33 -2.90
CA ALA A 71 -11.95 -7.22 -3.83
C ALA A 71 -12.42 -8.54 -3.19
N LEU A 72 -12.02 -8.81 -1.95
CA LEU A 72 -12.45 -10.00 -1.21
C LEU A 72 -13.92 -9.87 -0.81
N GLN A 73 -14.78 -10.64 -1.45
CA GLN A 73 -16.20 -10.68 -1.13
C GLN A 73 -16.65 -12.13 -0.93
N PRO A 74 -17.25 -12.46 0.22
CA PRO A 74 -17.81 -13.77 0.44
C PRO A 74 -19.09 -13.93 -0.37
N ASN A 75 -19.26 -15.08 -0.98
CA ASN A 75 -20.49 -15.44 -1.67
C ASN A 75 -21.37 -16.29 -0.74
N PHE A 76 -22.11 -15.61 0.15
CA PHE A 76 -23.13 -16.24 0.97
C PHE A 76 -24.52 -15.87 0.45
N SER A 77 -25.35 -16.88 0.25
CA SER A 77 -26.77 -16.67 -0.02
C SER A 77 -27.51 -16.10 1.21
N GLU A 78 -28.67 -15.54 0.99
CA GLU A 78 -29.50 -15.05 2.10
C GLU A 78 -29.89 -16.21 3.02
N GLY A 79 -29.58 -16.07 4.31
CA GLY A 79 -29.82 -17.13 5.29
C GLY A 79 -28.75 -18.21 5.40
N GLU A 80 -27.73 -18.19 4.54
CA GLU A 80 -26.63 -19.16 4.58
C GLU A 80 -25.67 -18.86 5.72
N THR A 81 -25.23 -19.91 6.42
CA THR A 81 -24.24 -19.87 7.51
C THR A 81 -23.08 -20.81 7.19
N GLY A 82 -21.94 -20.57 7.78
CA GLY A 82 -20.78 -21.45 7.62
C GLY A 82 -19.50 -20.71 7.25
N LEU A 83 -18.59 -21.42 6.59
CA LEU A 83 -17.29 -20.95 6.18
C LEU A 83 -17.29 -20.63 4.69
N GLY A 84 -16.81 -19.45 4.34
CA GLY A 84 -16.57 -19.02 2.96
C GLY A 84 -15.12 -18.66 2.73
N VAL A 85 -14.64 -18.80 1.50
CA VAL A 85 -13.32 -18.35 1.08
C VAL A 85 -13.46 -17.45 -0.14
N ALA A 86 -12.58 -16.47 -0.26
CA ALA A 86 -12.54 -15.58 -1.42
C ALA A 86 -11.11 -15.31 -1.85
N VAL A 87 -10.94 -15.01 -3.13
CA VAL A 87 -9.68 -14.59 -3.73
C VAL A 87 -9.90 -13.24 -4.38
N GLY A 88 -9.01 -12.30 -4.11
CA GLY A 88 -9.02 -10.96 -4.68
C GLY A 88 -7.75 -10.66 -5.44
N PHE A 89 -7.87 -9.86 -6.49
CA PHE A 89 -6.74 -9.36 -7.28
C PHE A 89 -6.77 -7.84 -7.29
N GLY A 90 -5.60 -7.23 -7.15
CA GLY A 90 -5.42 -5.79 -7.22
C GLY A 90 -4.28 -5.44 -8.14
N HIS A 91 -4.45 -4.39 -8.93
CA HIS A 91 -3.40 -3.85 -9.80
C HIS A 91 -3.35 -2.33 -9.64
N TYR A 92 -2.14 -1.79 -9.47
CA TYR A 92 -1.91 -0.36 -9.38
C TYR A 92 -0.49 0.00 -9.83
N HIS A 93 -0.37 0.94 -10.77
CA HIS A 93 0.91 1.47 -11.31
C HIS A 93 1.93 0.36 -11.62
N GLY A 94 1.52 -0.66 -12.39
CA GLY A 94 2.38 -1.77 -12.79
C GLY A 94 2.71 -2.78 -11.68
N LYS A 95 2.10 -2.66 -10.50
CA LYS A 95 2.23 -3.62 -9.40
C LYS A 95 0.94 -4.41 -9.25
N THR A 96 1.06 -5.72 -9.10
CA THR A 96 -0.08 -6.63 -8.91
C THR A 96 0.04 -7.30 -7.54
N ALA A 97 -1.10 -7.49 -6.89
CA ALA A 97 -1.21 -8.21 -5.63
C ALA A 97 -2.36 -9.20 -5.71
N THR A 98 -2.23 -10.30 -4.98
CA THR A 98 -3.30 -11.29 -4.78
C THR A 98 -3.62 -11.35 -3.30
N ALA A 99 -4.89 -11.41 -2.95
CA ALA A 99 -5.35 -11.58 -1.59
C ALA A 99 -6.19 -12.85 -1.46
N LEU A 100 -6.07 -13.48 -0.29
CA LEU A 100 -6.87 -14.62 0.11
C LEU A 100 -7.67 -14.22 1.35
N GLY A 101 -8.96 -14.54 1.38
CA GLY A 101 -9.84 -14.26 2.50
C GLY A 101 -10.60 -15.49 2.96
N ALA A 102 -10.80 -15.59 4.26
CA ALA A 102 -11.70 -16.56 4.88
C ALA A 102 -12.75 -15.82 5.70
N TYR A 103 -13.97 -16.31 5.65
CA TYR A 103 -15.13 -15.72 6.27
C TYR A 103 -15.86 -16.80 7.07
N TYR A 104 -16.28 -16.45 8.26
CA TYR A 104 -17.09 -17.33 9.08
C TYR A 104 -18.37 -16.65 9.52
N ARG A 105 -19.49 -17.22 9.18
CA ARG A 105 -20.83 -16.70 9.47
C ARG A 105 -21.57 -17.69 10.37
N PRO A 106 -21.49 -17.52 11.71
CA PRO A 106 -22.18 -18.41 12.66
C PRO A 106 -23.70 -18.28 12.61
N ASN A 107 -24.21 -17.10 12.26
CA ASN A 107 -25.62 -16.82 12.07
C ASN A 107 -25.83 -15.66 11.09
N HIS A 108 -27.06 -15.37 10.69
CA HIS A 108 -27.38 -14.33 9.69
C HIS A 108 -26.99 -12.91 10.09
N ASN A 109 -26.72 -12.68 11.37
CA ASN A 109 -26.48 -11.36 11.92
C ASN A 109 -25.02 -11.07 12.19
N ILE A 110 -24.16 -12.08 12.22
CA ILE A 110 -22.75 -11.95 12.58
C ILE A 110 -21.88 -12.60 11.51
N GLN A 111 -20.82 -11.91 11.12
CA GLN A 111 -19.80 -12.43 10.23
C GLN A 111 -18.42 -12.01 10.71
N PHE A 112 -17.50 -12.94 10.73
CA PHE A 112 -16.09 -12.72 10.95
C PHE A 112 -15.34 -12.88 9.62
N SER A 113 -14.28 -12.09 9.45
CA SER A 113 -13.42 -12.15 8.25
C SER A 113 -11.96 -12.03 8.62
N VAL A 114 -11.13 -12.74 7.90
CA VAL A 114 -9.68 -12.58 7.91
C VAL A 114 -9.19 -12.61 6.47
N GLY A 115 -8.21 -11.79 6.16
CA GLY A 115 -7.62 -11.73 4.83
C GLY A 115 -6.12 -11.52 4.89
N THR A 116 -5.42 -12.01 3.90
CA THR A 116 -3.98 -11.83 3.75
C THR A 116 -3.61 -11.57 2.31
N VAL A 117 -2.54 -10.82 2.11
CA VAL A 117 -1.95 -10.56 0.78
C VAL A 117 -0.78 -11.49 0.57
N VAL A 118 -0.70 -12.07 -0.62
CA VAL A 118 0.39 -12.95 -1.04
C VAL A 118 1.01 -12.48 -2.36
N GLY A 119 2.31 -12.70 -2.52
CA GLY A 119 2.96 -12.68 -3.83
C GLY A 119 3.59 -11.38 -4.31
N ASN A 120 3.52 -10.22 -3.60
CA ASN A 120 4.16 -8.99 -4.08
C ASN A 120 5.31 -8.45 -3.21
N GLY A 121 5.76 -9.26 -2.24
CA GLY A 121 6.81 -8.86 -1.29
C GLY A 121 6.33 -7.93 -0.16
N ASN A 122 5.08 -7.48 -0.19
CA ASN A 122 4.40 -6.80 0.90
C ASN A 122 3.35 -7.75 1.46
N GLN A 123 3.68 -8.40 2.57
CA GLN A 123 2.74 -9.24 3.28
C GLN A 123 1.92 -8.36 4.22
N GLY A 124 0.61 -8.51 4.15
CA GLY A 124 -0.32 -7.82 5.02
C GLY A 124 -1.47 -8.74 5.36
N PHE A 125 -2.07 -8.54 6.51
CA PHE A 125 -3.29 -9.23 6.89
C PHE A 125 -4.28 -8.23 7.46
N ASN A 126 -5.55 -8.55 7.31
CA ASN A 126 -6.63 -7.80 7.93
C ASN A 126 -7.59 -8.79 8.62
N GLY A 127 -8.33 -8.27 9.56
CA GLY A 127 -9.40 -9.00 10.22
C GLY A 127 -10.54 -8.06 10.53
N GLY A 128 -11.74 -8.56 10.47
CA GLY A 128 -12.93 -7.78 10.74
C GLY A 128 -14.08 -8.62 11.24
N HIS A 129 -15.03 -7.93 11.81
CA HIS A 129 -16.33 -8.52 12.14
C HIS A 129 -17.42 -7.54 11.73
N SER A 130 -18.55 -8.07 11.31
CA SER A 130 -19.74 -7.29 11.00
C SER A 130 -20.95 -7.92 11.68
N PHE A 131 -21.87 -7.05 12.08
CA PHE A 131 -23.15 -7.48 12.64
C PHE A 131 -24.27 -6.63 12.05
N LYS A 132 -25.38 -7.29 11.75
CA LYS A 132 -26.56 -6.64 11.23
C LYS A 132 -27.34 -6.02 12.39
N VAL A 133 -27.60 -4.73 12.30
CA VAL A 133 -28.46 -4.00 13.25
C VAL A 133 -29.74 -3.62 12.52
N GLY A 134 -30.87 -4.14 12.95
CA GLY A 134 -32.17 -3.82 12.37
C GLY A 134 -33.16 -4.97 12.48
N PRO A 135 -34.43 -4.72 12.19
CA PRO A 135 -35.42 -5.77 12.18
C PRO A 135 -35.09 -6.83 11.13
N GLU A 136 -35.25 -8.07 11.49
CA GLU A 136 -35.10 -9.19 10.58
C GLU A 136 -36.11 -9.02 9.43
N SER A 137 -35.59 -8.95 8.22
CA SER A 137 -36.48 -8.96 7.03
C SER A 137 -37.14 -10.33 7.00
N LYS A 138 -38.41 -10.38 7.40
CA LYS A 138 -39.21 -11.58 7.19
C LYS A 138 -39.27 -11.82 5.70
N THR A 139 -38.64 -12.89 5.23
CA THR A 139 -38.86 -13.39 3.87
C THR A 139 -40.34 -13.52 3.66
N VAL A 140 -40.92 -12.65 2.86
CA VAL A 140 -42.29 -12.87 2.39
C VAL A 140 -42.20 -14.13 1.54
N PRO A 141 -42.94 -15.21 1.91
CA PRO A 141 -42.88 -16.45 1.12
C PRO A 141 -43.20 -16.07 -0.34
N SER A 142 -42.40 -16.61 -1.25
CA SER A 142 -42.63 -16.33 -2.66
C SER A 142 -44.10 -16.72 -2.97
N SER A 143 -44.71 -16.03 -3.94
CA SER A 143 -46.08 -16.32 -4.33
C SER A 143 -46.29 -17.81 -4.70
N THR A 144 -45.24 -18.50 -5.04
CA THR A 144 -45.15 -19.93 -5.31
C THR A 144 -45.29 -20.77 -4.03
N ASP A 145 -44.59 -20.39 -2.95
CA ASP A 145 -44.65 -21.14 -1.68
C ASP A 145 -46.03 -20.96 -1.01
N ALA A 146 -46.61 -19.78 -1.12
CA ALA A 146 -47.98 -19.53 -0.63
C ALA A 146 -49.03 -20.35 -1.42
N ARG A 147 -48.83 -20.57 -2.72
CA ARG A 147 -49.68 -21.41 -3.55
C ARG A 147 -49.53 -22.91 -3.24
N ILE A 148 -48.29 -23.37 -2.99
CA ILE A 148 -48.02 -24.75 -2.59
C ILE A 148 -48.69 -25.06 -1.25
N ALA A 149 -48.53 -24.18 -0.25
CA ALA A 149 -49.18 -24.33 1.05
C ALA A 149 -50.73 -24.31 1.00
N GLN A 150 -51.32 -23.64 -0.01
CA GLN A 150 -52.77 -23.69 -0.26
C GLN A 150 -53.18 -25.01 -0.91
N LEU A 151 -52.38 -25.58 -1.80
CA LEU A 151 -52.67 -26.85 -2.45
C LEU A 151 -52.62 -28.04 -1.49
N GLU A 152 -51.67 -28.01 -0.53
CA GLU A 152 -51.57 -29.04 0.51
C GLU A 152 -52.75 -29.03 1.50
N LYS A 153 -53.45 -27.92 1.66
CA LYS A 153 -54.64 -27.84 2.50
C LYS A 153 -55.92 -28.32 1.80
N CYS A 154 -55.88 -28.55 0.49
CA CYS A 154 -57.03 -28.98 -0.30
C CYS A 154 -57.02 -30.49 -0.60
N ILE A 155 -56.06 -31.23 -0.05
CA ILE A 155 -55.97 -32.68 -0.08
C ILE A 155 -56.27 -33.23 1.32
#